data_027a768071b184fac06413370d73e09c
#
_entry.id   027a768071b184fac06413370d73e09c
#
_cell.length_a   1.000
_cell.length_b   1.000
_cell.length_c   1.000
_cell.angle_alpha   90.00
_cell.angle_beta   90.00
_cell.angle_gamma   90.00
#
_symmetry.space_group_name_H-M   'P 1'
#
loop_
_entity.id
_entity.type
_entity.pdbx_description
1 polymer ?
#
loop_
_entity_poly.entity_id
_entity_poly.type
_entity_poly.pdbx_seq_one_letter_code
_entity_poly.pdbx_strand_id
1 'polypeptide(L)'
;MHIALAGNIGAGKTTLTELLAKHYKWSPHYEDVDENPYLNDFYEDMQRWSFNLQIYFLNSRFRQVLDIRSSAKTVIQDRTIYEDAEIFAPNLHAMGLMTTRDFNNYRSLFEMMNTLIQAPDLLIYLRASVPTLVNQIQKRGREYENSIRIDYLKQLNERYEAWINRYKAGKLLIVDVDRMDFQNNPEDLSNIIDRIDAQIHGLF
;
A
#
# COMPACT_ATOMS: atom_id res chain seq x y z
N MET A 1 0.24 8.66 16.82
CA MET A 1 0.40 9.15 15.43
C MET A 1 0.38 7.95 14.49
N HIS A 2 -0.28 8.06 13.36
CA HIS A 2 -0.40 7.02 12.34
C HIS A 2 0.35 7.45 11.07
N ILE A 3 1.45 6.77 10.77
CA ILE A 3 2.23 6.91 9.53
C ILE A 3 1.89 5.74 8.63
N ALA A 4 1.68 5.97 7.34
CA ALA A 4 1.38 4.88 6.42
C ALA A 4 2.23 4.98 5.15
N LEU A 5 2.65 3.82 4.65
CA LEU A 5 3.33 3.69 3.37
C LEU A 5 2.35 3.21 2.31
N ALA A 6 2.34 3.91 1.18
CA ALA A 6 1.60 3.53 -0.01
C ALA A 6 2.54 3.34 -1.21
N GLY A 7 2.13 2.53 -2.16
CA GLY A 7 2.89 2.28 -3.38
C GLY A 7 2.57 0.93 -4.01
N ASN A 8 2.90 0.80 -5.28
CA ASN A 8 2.59 -0.39 -6.07
C ASN A 8 3.31 -1.65 -5.56
N ILE A 9 2.94 -2.81 -6.07
CA ILE A 9 3.62 -4.09 -5.83
C ILE A 9 5.09 -3.93 -6.27
N GLY A 10 6.03 -4.28 -5.39
CA GLY A 10 7.48 -4.13 -5.67
C GLY A 10 8.07 -2.76 -5.35
N ALA A 11 7.31 -1.77 -4.86
CA ALA A 11 7.84 -0.43 -4.57
C ALA A 11 8.77 -0.35 -3.34
N GLY A 12 8.92 -1.42 -2.55
CA GLY A 12 9.81 -1.46 -1.39
C GLY A 12 9.17 -1.05 -0.06
N LYS A 13 7.83 -1.00 0.02
CA LYS A 13 7.10 -0.58 1.23
C LYS A 13 7.53 -1.34 2.48
N THR A 14 7.51 -2.66 2.45
CA THR A 14 7.83 -3.50 3.62
C THR A 14 9.24 -3.23 4.12
N THR A 15 10.22 -3.17 3.23
CA THR A 15 11.62 -2.85 3.57
C THR A 15 11.72 -1.48 4.22
N LEU A 16 11.09 -0.45 3.64
CA LEU A 16 11.13 0.90 4.22
C LEU A 16 10.37 0.96 5.56
N THR A 17 9.25 0.23 5.69
CA THR A 17 8.52 0.11 6.96
C THR A 17 9.43 -0.43 8.07
N GLU A 18 10.19 -1.51 7.80
CA GLU A 18 11.13 -2.11 8.76
C GLU A 18 12.23 -1.12 9.17
N LEU A 19 12.85 -0.46 8.18
CA LEU A 19 13.94 0.49 8.42
C LEU A 19 13.47 1.69 9.26
N LEU A 20 12.33 2.28 8.92
CA LEU A 20 11.74 3.41 9.65
C LEU A 20 11.25 3.00 11.05
N ALA A 21 10.61 1.83 11.18
CA ALA A 21 10.19 1.30 12.48
C ALA A 21 11.39 1.13 13.42
N LYS A 22 12.50 0.59 12.90
CA LYS A 22 13.75 0.45 13.67
C LYS A 22 14.36 1.79 14.05
N HIS A 23 14.42 2.74 13.12
CA HIS A 23 15.02 4.06 13.34
C HIS A 23 14.25 4.86 14.40
N TYR A 24 12.94 4.99 14.23
CA TYR A 24 12.08 5.80 15.09
C TYR A 24 11.52 5.05 16.31
N LYS A 25 11.75 3.75 16.39
CA LYS A 25 11.12 2.85 17.38
C LYS A 25 9.59 2.87 17.31
N TRP A 26 9.05 3.04 16.11
CA TRP A 26 7.61 2.95 15.86
C TRP A 26 7.14 1.49 15.85
N SER A 27 5.85 1.29 16.11
CA SER A 27 5.23 -0.04 16.03
C SER A 27 4.85 -0.35 14.58
N PRO A 28 5.46 -1.35 13.91
CA PRO A 28 5.10 -1.69 12.54
C PRO A 28 3.84 -2.54 12.47
N HIS A 29 2.99 -2.25 11.49
CA HIS A 29 1.87 -3.09 11.05
C HIS A 29 2.09 -3.48 9.59
N TYR A 30 2.34 -4.76 9.35
CA TYR A 30 2.60 -5.29 8.01
C TYR A 30 1.32 -5.73 7.31
N GLU A 31 1.40 -5.83 5.98
CA GLU A 31 0.39 -6.47 5.17
C GLU A 31 0.31 -7.96 5.49
N ASP A 32 -0.89 -8.46 5.74
CA ASP A 32 -1.16 -9.86 6.04
C ASP A 32 -1.20 -10.66 4.73
N VAL A 33 -0.03 -10.90 4.16
CA VAL A 33 0.15 -11.58 2.87
C VAL A 33 0.31 -13.08 3.08
N ASP A 34 1.12 -13.49 4.07
CA ASP A 34 1.54 -14.88 4.25
C ASP A 34 0.40 -15.77 4.79
N GLU A 35 -0.53 -15.19 5.55
CA GLU A 35 -1.71 -15.88 6.08
C GLU A 35 -2.96 -15.71 5.20
N ASN A 36 -2.83 -15.06 4.04
CA ASN A 36 -3.97 -14.80 3.16
C ASN A 36 -4.36 -16.06 2.37
N PRO A 37 -5.52 -16.67 2.67
CA PRO A 37 -5.92 -17.94 2.06
C PRO A 37 -6.33 -17.82 0.58
N TYR A 38 -6.49 -16.61 0.06
CA TYR A 38 -6.96 -16.35 -1.31
C TYR A 38 -5.86 -15.90 -2.25
N LEU A 39 -4.66 -15.57 -1.75
CA LEU A 39 -3.67 -14.88 -2.58
C LEU A 39 -3.12 -15.75 -3.70
N ASN A 40 -2.79 -17.01 -3.41
CA ASN A 40 -2.33 -17.96 -4.43
C ASN A 40 -3.43 -18.25 -5.46
N ASP A 41 -4.62 -18.58 -5.00
CA ASP A 41 -5.78 -18.86 -5.85
C ASP A 41 -6.12 -17.65 -6.76
N PHE A 42 -5.97 -16.43 -6.22
CA PHE A 42 -6.20 -15.21 -6.98
C PHE A 42 -5.23 -15.07 -8.16
N TYR A 43 -3.95 -15.37 -7.97
CA TYR A 43 -3.00 -15.28 -9.06
C TYR A 43 -3.16 -16.40 -10.09
N GLU A 44 -3.77 -17.53 -9.73
CA GLU A 44 -4.13 -18.60 -10.65
C GLU A 44 -5.43 -18.27 -11.43
N ASP A 45 -6.46 -17.75 -10.76
CA ASP A 45 -7.73 -17.34 -11.37
C ASP A 45 -8.24 -16.01 -10.76
N MET A 46 -7.73 -14.91 -11.31
CA MET A 46 -8.10 -13.56 -10.85
C MET A 46 -9.60 -13.30 -10.94
N GLN A 47 -10.27 -13.79 -11.98
CA GLN A 47 -11.71 -13.54 -12.17
C GLN A 47 -12.55 -14.24 -11.10
N ARG A 48 -12.17 -15.45 -10.73
CA ARG A 48 -12.89 -16.21 -9.69
C ARG A 48 -12.68 -15.61 -8.30
N TRP A 49 -11.47 -15.16 -7.98
CA TRP A 49 -11.07 -14.87 -6.61
C TRP A 49 -10.93 -13.38 -6.27
N SER A 50 -11.08 -12.47 -7.25
CA SER A 50 -10.93 -11.02 -7.04
C SER A 50 -11.75 -10.47 -5.88
N PHE A 51 -13.05 -10.80 -5.85
CA PHE A 51 -13.94 -10.31 -4.80
C PHE A 51 -13.55 -10.85 -3.42
N ASN A 52 -13.30 -12.16 -3.33
CA ASN A 52 -12.92 -12.80 -2.08
C ASN A 52 -11.64 -12.22 -1.50
N LEU A 53 -10.60 -12.05 -2.34
CA LEU A 53 -9.33 -11.45 -1.95
C LEU A 53 -9.51 -10.01 -1.46
N GLN A 54 -10.28 -9.18 -2.19
CA GLN A 54 -10.49 -7.79 -1.83
C GLN A 54 -11.30 -7.64 -0.52
N ILE A 55 -12.27 -8.51 -0.26
CA ILE A 55 -13.00 -8.55 1.02
C ILE A 55 -12.07 -8.97 2.17
N TYR A 56 -11.18 -9.94 1.94
CA TYR A 56 -10.21 -10.35 2.94
C TYR A 56 -9.29 -9.19 3.34
N PHE A 57 -8.68 -8.51 2.35
CA PHE A 57 -7.83 -7.36 2.62
C PHE A 57 -8.59 -6.21 3.28
N LEU A 58 -9.79 -5.90 2.82
CA LEU A 58 -10.63 -4.87 3.43
C LEU A 58 -10.87 -5.13 4.92
N ASN A 59 -11.23 -6.38 5.27
CA ASN A 59 -11.47 -6.78 6.65
C ASN A 59 -10.19 -6.74 7.50
N SER A 60 -9.08 -7.28 7.00
CA SER A 60 -7.79 -7.28 7.71
C SER A 60 -7.32 -5.86 7.98
N ARG A 61 -7.34 -4.97 6.97
CA ARG A 61 -6.90 -3.58 7.14
C ARG A 61 -7.82 -2.77 8.01
N PHE A 62 -9.12 -3.01 7.95
CA PHE A 62 -10.06 -2.33 8.86
C PHE A 62 -9.76 -2.65 10.32
N ARG A 63 -9.48 -3.93 10.64
CA ARG A 63 -9.03 -4.33 11.99
C ARG A 63 -7.74 -3.63 12.37
N GLN A 64 -6.74 -3.62 11.48
CA GLN A 64 -5.48 -2.90 11.74
C GLN A 64 -5.70 -1.42 12.06
N VAL A 65 -6.57 -0.72 11.32
CA VAL A 65 -6.85 0.70 11.59
C VAL A 65 -7.52 0.89 12.94
N LEU A 66 -8.41 -0.01 13.36
CA LEU A 66 -9.02 0.05 14.69
C LEU A 66 -7.96 -0.16 15.80
N ASP A 67 -7.04 -1.10 15.62
CA ASP A 67 -5.93 -1.34 16.55
C ASP A 67 -4.97 -0.14 16.60
N ILE A 68 -4.64 0.46 15.46
CA ILE A 68 -3.82 1.68 15.36
C ILE A 68 -4.46 2.83 16.14
N ARG A 69 -5.76 3.02 16.01
CA ARG A 69 -6.50 4.09 16.75
C ARG A 69 -6.50 3.89 18.26
N SER A 70 -6.48 2.65 18.73
CA SER A 70 -6.41 2.33 20.15
C SER A 70 -5.00 2.41 20.72
N SER A 71 -3.97 2.50 19.85
CA SER A 71 -2.56 2.52 20.26
C SER A 71 -2.14 3.88 20.81
N ALA A 72 -1.49 3.89 21.97
CA ALA A 72 -0.81 5.07 22.50
C ALA A 72 0.54 5.37 21.82
N LYS A 73 1.05 4.45 21.00
CA LYS A 73 2.33 4.57 20.30
C LYS A 73 2.15 5.12 18.90
N THR A 74 3.22 5.69 18.35
CA THR A 74 3.29 5.95 16.91
C THR A 74 3.37 4.62 16.17
N VAL A 75 2.52 4.47 15.15
CA VAL A 75 2.43 3.27 14.31
C VAL A 75 2.82 3.61 12.89
N ILE A 76 3.55 2.70 12.25
CA ILE A 76 3.84 2.73 10.82
C ILE A 76 3.17 1.53 10.14
N GLN A 77 2.32 1.79 9.15
CA GLN A 77 1.52 0.78 8.44
C GLN A 77 2.02 0.56 7.02
N ASP A 78 2.30 -0.68 6.66
CA ASP A 78 2.58 -1.11 5.29
C ASP A 78 1.27 -1.32 4.56
N ARG A 79 0.92 -0.40 3.66
CA ARG A 79 -0.29 -0.33 2.85
C ARG A 79 -1.56 0.01 3.66
N THR A 80 -2.37 0.86 3.07
CA THR A 80 -3.61 1.39 3.67
C THR A 80 -4.85 0.73 3.09
N ILE A 81 -5.96 0.80 3.83
CA ILE A 81 -7.29 0.41 3.35
C ILE A 81 -7.75 1.25 2.13
N TYR A 82 -7.22 2.47 1.98
CA TYR A 82 -7.55 3.35 0.85
C TYR A 82 -7.00 2.82 -0.47
N GLU A 83 -5.85 2.14 -0.46
CA GLU A 83 -5.26 1.54 -1.67
C GLU A 83 -6.14 0.41 -2.21
N ASP A 84 -6.73 -0.40 -1.33
CA ASP A 84 -7.66 -1.45 -1.76
C ASP A 84 -8.89 -0.84 -2.46
N ALA A 85 -9.45 0.23 -1.89
CA ALA A 85 -10.68 0.86 -2.38
C ALA A 85 -10.47 1.80 -3.59
N GLU A 86 -9.33 2.48 -3.67
CA GLU A 86 -9.03 3.48 -4.70
C GLU A 86 -8.22 2.91 -5.87
N ILE A 87 -7.48 1.83 -5.65
CA ILE A 87 -6.55 1.26 -6.63
C ILE A 87 -6.94 -0.15 -7.05
N PHE A 88 -6.89 -1.13 -6.10
CA PHE A 88 -6.98 -2.54 -6.44
C PHE A 88 -8.39 -2.96 -6.87
N ALA A 89 -9.41 -2.74 -6.08
CA ALA A 89 -10.77 -3.13 -6.43
C ALA A 89 -11.29 -2.42 -7.69
N PRO A 90 -11.10 -1.08 -7.87
CA PRO A 90 -11.44 -0.41 -9.12
C PRO A 90 -10.66 -0.91 -10.34
N ASN A 91 -9.40 -1.34 -10.14
CA ASN A 91 -8.61 -1.90 -11.24
C ASN A 91 -9.15 -3.25 -11.69
N LEU A 92 -9.45 -4.14 -10.75
CA LEU A 92 -10.03 -5.45 -11.03
C LEU A 92 -11.39 -5.34 -11.72
N HIS A 93 -12.22 -4.37 -11.30
CA HIS A 93 -13.49 -4.09 -11.96
C HIS A 93 -13.29 -3.58 -13.39
N ALA A 94 -12.39 -2.61 -13.61
CA ALA A 94 -12.13 -2.06 -14.94
C ALA A 94 -11.54 -3.08 -15.92
N MET A 95 -10.80 -4.07 -15.41
CA MET A 95 -10.28 -5.19 -16.21
C MET A 95 -11.32 -6.31 -16.45
N GLY A 96 -12.54 -6.19 -15.95
CA GLY A 96 -13.57 -7.24 -16.04
C GLY A 96 -13.32 -8.46 -15.15
N LEU A 97 -12.38 -8.37 -14.22
CA LEU A 97 -12.01 -9.43 -13.28
C LEU A 97 -12.89 -9.42 -12.02
N MET A 98 -13.63 -8.35 -11.79
CA MET A 98 -14.65 -8.24 -10.75
C MET A 98 -15.96 -7.76 -11.37
N THR A 99 -17.08 -8.41 -11.07
CA THR A 99 -18.38 -7.98 -11.63
C THR A 99 -18.80 -6.63 -11.06
N THR A 100 -19.63 -5.88 -11.80
CA THR A 100 -20.17 -4.60 -11.32
C THR A 100 -20.98 -4.77 -10.03
N ARG A 101 -21.71 -5.88 -9.89
CA ARG A 101 -22.46 -6.21 -8.67
C ARG A 101 -21.53 -6.37 -7.46
N ASP A 102 -20.45 -7.12 -7.62
CA ASP A 102 -19.49 -7.39 -6.55
C ASP A 102 -18.71 -6.12 -6.19
N PHE A 103 -18.31 -5.34 -7.20
CA PHE A 103 -17.63 -4.06 -7.00
C PHE A 103 -18.51 -3.04 -6.26
N ASN A 104 -19.80 -2.94 -6.59
CA ASN A 104 -20.73 -2.06 -5.89
C ASN A 104 -20.94 -2.50 -4.43
N ASN A 105 -21.01 -3.80 -4.17
CA ASN A 105 -21.11 -4.35 -2.82
C ASN A 105 -19.84 -4.06 -2.01
N TYR A 106 -18.66 -4.26 -2.61
CA TYR A 106 -17.36 -3.90 -2.01
C TYR A 106 -17.30 -2.42 -1.64
N ARG A 107 -17.67 -1.54 -2.59
CA ARG A 107 -17.67 -0.09 -2.36
C ARG A 107 -18.59 0.34 -1.22
N SER A 108 -19.80 -0.19 -1.21
CA SER A 108 -20.78 0.10 -0.15
C SER A 108 -20.24 -0.29 1.23
N LEU A 109 -19.58 -1.45 1.32
CA LEU A 109 -18.96 -1.91 2.55
C LEU A 109 -17.79 -0.99 2.96
N PHE A 110 -16.90 -0.63 2.03
CA PHE A 110 -15.81 0.30 2.28
C PHE A 110 -16.33 1.67 2.73
N GLU A 111 -17.33 2.24 2.05
CA GLU A 111 -17.91 3.54 2.39
C GLU A 111 -18.48 3.55 3.82
N MET A 112 -19.13 2.48 4.24
CA MET A 112 -19.60 2.32 5.62
C MET A 112 -18.43 2.27 6.62
N MET A 113 -17.41 1.46 6.36
CA MET A 113 -16.21 1.35 7.20
C MET A 113 -15.44 2.66 7.28
N ASN A 114 -15.37 3.40 6.17
CA ASN A 114 -14.64 4.67 6.07
C ASN A 114 -15.24 5.77 6.98
N THR A 115 -16.52 5.68 7.34
CA THR A 115 -17.12 6.59 8.32
C THR A 115 -16.58 6.41 9.74
N LEU A 116 -15.95 5.27 10.02
CA LEU A 116 -15.45 4.87 11.33
C LEU A 116 -13.93 5.03 11.48
N ILE A 117 -13.21 5.37 10.42
CA ILE A 117 -11.76 5.47 10.40
C ILE A 117 -11.31 6.89 10.05
N GLN A 118 -10.03 7.15 10.27
CA GLN A 118 -9.37 8.41 9.92
C GLN A 118 -8.18 8.13 9.01
N ALA A 119 -7.89 9.07 8.13
CA ALA A 119 -6.69 9.01 7.31
C ALA A 119 -5.41 9.04 8.17
N PRO A 120 -4.29 8.49 7.70
CA PRO A 120 -3.02 8.62 8.39
C PRO A 120 -2.59 10.09 8.54
N ASP A 121 -1.88 10.39 9.64
CA ASP A 121 -1.31 11.72 9.88
C ASP A 121 -0.28 12.10 8.80
N LEU A 122 0.44 11.10 8.29
CA LEU A 122 1.36 11.23 7.16
C LEU A 122 1.26 9.99 6.26
N LEU A 123 0.96 10.22 4.98
CA LEU A 123 1.05 9.21 3.93
C LEU A 123 2.39 9.37 3.18
N ILE A 124 3.19 8.31 3.15
CA ILE A 124 4.45 8.24 2.39
C ILE A 124 4.20 7.40 1.15
N TYR A 125 4.17 8.04 0.00
CA TYR A 125 3.97 7.35 -1.28
C TYR A 125 5.30 7.04 -1.94
N LEU A 126 5.59 5.75 -2.15
CA LEU A 126 6.75 5.27 -2.90
C LEU A 126 6.40 5.23 -4.39
N ARG A 127 6.86 6.25 -5.11
CA ARG A 127 6.71 6.34 -6.56
C ARG A 127 7.80 5.51 -7.22
N ALA A 128 7.41 4.58 -8.09
CA ALA A 128 8.32 3.77 -8.86
C ALA A 128 7.84 3.61 -10.30
N SER A 129 8.78 3.55 -11.25
CA SER A 129 8.48 3.20 -12.63
C SER A 129 8.20 1.69 -12.76
N VAL A 130 7.46 1.29 -13.79
CA VAL A 130 7.15 -0.13 -14.04
C VAL A 130 8.42 -0.98 -14.17
N PRO A 131 9.48 -0.55 -14.87
CA PRO A 131 10.75 -1.30 -14.89
C PRO A 131 11.33 -1.54 -13.50
N THR A 132 11.34 -0.54 -12.62
CA THR A 132 11.81 -0.67 -11.24
C THR A 132 10.97 -1.68 -10.47
N LEU A 133 9.63 -1.61 -10.59
CA LEU A 133 8.73 -2.57 -9.94
C LEU A 133 8.99 -4.01 -10.38
N VAL A 134 9.13 -4.25 -11.69
CA VAL A 134 9.43 -5.58 -12.24
C VAL A 134 10.76 -6.11 -11.70
N ASN A 135 11.81 -5.29 -11.71
CA ASN A 135 13.11 -5.68 -11.18
C ASN A 135 13.06 -6.06 -9.69
N GLN A 136 12.33 -5.28 -8.89
CA GLN A 136 12.20 -5.54 -7.46
C GLN A 136 11.35 -6.80 -7.16
N ILE A 137 10.28 -7.03 -7.93
CA ILE A 137 9.46 -8.24 -7.84
C ILE A 137 10.30 -9.47 -8.16
N GLN A 138 11.07 -9.44 -9.26
CA GLN A 138 11.96 -10.54 -9.64
C GLN A 138 13.05 -10.81 -8.60
N LYS A 139 13.67 -9.74 -8.06
CA LYS A 139 14.69 -9.85 -7.02
C LYS A 139 14.14 -10.46 -5.72
N ARG A 140 12.87 -10.16 -5.37
CA ARG A 140 12.19 -10.71 -4.20
C ARG A 140 11.85 -12.18 -4.34
N GLY A 141 11.49 -12.66 -5.55
CA GLY A 141 11.36 -14.08 -5.91
C GLY A 141 10.18 -14.81 -5.26
N ARG A 142 9.08 -14.14 -4.97
CA ARG A 142 7.85 -14.80 -4.50
C ARG A 142 7.20 -15.58 -5.66
N GLU A 143 6.96 -16.88 -5.50
CA GLU A 143 6.48 -17.74 -6.57
C GLU A 143 5.17 -17.27 -7.23
N TYR A 144 4.18 -16.86 -6.43
CA TYR A 144 2.90 -16.36 -6.95
C TYR A 144 3.01 -15.05 -7.71
N GLU A 145 4.07 -14.27 -7.49
CA GLU A 145 4.31 -13.01 -8.21
C GLU A 145 4.85 -13.21 -9.62
N ASN A 146 5.35 -14.41 -9.95
CA ASN A 146 5.85 -14.73 -11.30
C ASN A 146 4.74 -14.64 -12.37
N SER A 147 3.48 -14.76 -11.98
CA SER A 147 2.31 -14.64 -12.86
C SER A 147 1.81 -13.21 -13.04
N ILE A 148 2.39 -12.22 -12.33
CA ILE A 148 1.97 -10.82 -12.42
C ILE A 148 2.29 -10.28 -13.83
N ARG A 149 1.23 -9.85 -14.52
CA ARG A 149 1.35 -9.27 -15.86
C ARG A 149 1.82 -7.82 -15.80
N ILE A 150 2.66 -7.41 -16.74
CA ILE A 150 3.18 -6.05 -16.83
C ILE A 150 2.05 -5.03 -17.04
N ASP A 151 1.02 -5.38 -17.85
CA ASP A 151 -0.14 -4.51 -18.07
C ASP A 151 -0.95 -4.27 -16.78
N TYR A 152 -1.04 -5.28 -15.90
CA TYR A 152 -1.65 -5.13 -14.59
C TYR A 152 -0.87 -4.13 -13.71
N LEU A 153 0.46 -4.28 -13.61
CA LEU A 153 1.32 -3.35 -12.86
C LEU A 153 1.23 -1.92 -13.41
N LYS A 154 1.18 -1.77 -14.74
CA LYS A 154 1.05 -0.47 -15.38
C LYS A 154 -0.27 0.21 -15.03
N GLN A 155 -1.40 -0.51 -15.12
CA GLN A 155 -2.72 0.03 -14.76
C GLN A 155 -2.80 0.41 -13.27
N LEU A 156 -2.22 -0.40 -12.39
CA LEU A 156 -2.12 -0.04 -10.97
C LEU A 156 -1.31 1.25 -10.80
N ASN A 157 -0.17 1.40 -11.49
CA ASN A 157 0.67 2.59 -11.41
C ASN A 157 -0.07 3.86 -11.85
N GLU A 158 -0.81 3.80 -12.95
CA GLU A 158 -1.65 4.90 -13.44
C GLU A 158 -2.71 5.30 -12.40
N ARG A 159 -3.32 4.31 -11.72
CA ARG A 159 -4.28 4.58 -10.64
C ARG A 159 -3.65 5.19 -9.41
N TYR A 160 -2.45 4.74 -9.03
CA TYR A 160 -1.69 5.35 -7.94
C TYR A 160 -1.41 6.83 -8.21
N GLU A 161 -0.89 7.17 -9.40
CA GLU A 161 -0.61 8.56 -9.76
C GLU A 161 -1.91 9.40 -9.76
N ALA A 162 -3.01 8.87 -10.30
CA ALA A 162 -4.29 9.56 -10.27
C ALA A 162 -4.83 9.77 -8.85
N TRP A 163 -4.66 8.79 -7.96
CA TRP A 163 -5.08 8.89 -6.57
C TRP A 163 -4.22 9.90 -5.79
N ILE A 164 -2.90 9.82 -5.91
CA ILE A 164 -1.95 10.70 -5.23
C ILE A 164 -2.12 12.16 -5.66
N ASN A 165 -2.36 12.41 -6.95
CA ASN A 165 -2.60 13.77 -7.45
C ASN A 165 -3.87 14.44 -6.88
N ARG A 166 -4.85 13.66 -6.41
CA ARG A 166 -6.07 14.17 -5.76
C ARG A 166 -6.10 13.98 -4.23
N TYR A 167 -5.04 13.40 -3.64
CA TYR A 167 -5.00 13.12 -2.20
C TYR A 167 -5.02 14.41 -1.38
N LYS A 168 -5.99 14.52 -0.46
CA LYS A 168 -6.18 15.69 0.43
C LYS A 168 -6.54 15.30 1.86
N ALA A 169 -6.51 14.00 2.18
CA ALA A 169 -6.99 13.52 3.47
C ALA A 169 -6.00 13.74 4.62
N GLY A 170 -4.73 14.02 4.33
CA GLY A 170 -3.68 14.27 5.31
C GLY A 170 -2.40 14.77 4.66
N LYS A 171 -1.31 14.82 5.43
CA LYS A 171 0.01 15.14 4.89
C LYS A 171 0.47 14.05 3.93
N LEU A 172 1.13 14.46 2.84
CA LEU A 172 1.65 13.56 1.81
C LEU A 172 3.15 13.82 1.58
N LEU A 173 3.94 12.76 1.65
CA LEU A 173 5.35 12.76 1.24
C LEU A 173 5.51 11.81 0.05
N ILE A 174 5.97 12.31 -1.09
CA ILE A 174 6.27 11.48 -2.27
C ILE A 174 7.76 11.20 -2.29
N VAL A 175 8.13 9.91 -2.31
CA VAL A 175 9.51 9.43 -2.42
C VAL A 175 9.66 8.72 -3.76
N ASP A 176 10.48 9.28 -4.66
CA ASP A 176 10.83 8.64 -5.93
C ASP A 176 11.94 7.63 -5.68
N VAL A 177 11.63 6.34 -5.87
CA VAL A 177 12.54 5.24 -5.56
C VAL A 177 13.29 4.68 -6.77
N ASP A 178 13.07 5.23 -7.96
CA ASP A 178 13.75 4.76 -9.17
C ASP A 178 15.28 4.90 -9.11
N ARG A 179 15.76 5.87 -8.34
CA ARG A 179 17.19 6.20 -8.21
C ARG A 179 17.72 6.01 -6.79
N MET A 180 16.93 5.37 -5.92
CA MET A 180 17.27 5.19 -4.51
C MET A 180 17.50 3.71 -4.19
N ASP A 181 18.51 3.43 -3.41
CA ASP A 181 18.75 2.12 -2.79
C ASP A 181 18.79 2.27 -1.26
N PHE A 182 17.69 2.71 -0.68
CA PHE A 182 17.57 2.96 0.76
C PHE A 182 17.80 1.69 1.62
N GLN A 183 17.83 0.51 1.00
CA GLN A 183 18.14 -0.75 1.68
C GLN A 183 19.64 -0.90 1.92
N ASN A 184 20.48 -0.53 0.92
CA ASN A 184 21.92 -0.76 0.95
C ASN A 184 22.73 0.55 1.01
N ASN A 185 22.12 1.70 0.71
CA ASN A 185 22.75 3.01 0.77
C ASN A 185 22.20 3.83 1.95
N PRO A 186 23.00 4.03 3.02
CA PRO A 186 22.59 4.82 4.18
C PRO A 186 22.25 6.29 3.87
N GLU A 187 22.86 6.89 2.84
CA GLU A 187 22.59 8.27 2.44
C GLU A 187 21.18 8.42 1.88
N ASP A 188 20.70 7.45 1.08
CA ASP A 188 19.35 7.45 0.55
C ASP A 188 18.31 7.30 1.68
N LEU A 189 18.58 6.43 2.64
CA LEU A 189 17.72 6.28 3.83
C LEU A 189 17.71 7.56 4.67
N SER A 190 18.87 8.18 4.91
CA SER A 190 18.98 9.45 5.66
C SER A 190 18.18 10.55 4.99
N ASN A 191 18.23 10.68 3.67
CA ASN A 191 17.45 11.66 2.92
C ASN A 191 15.93 11.46 3.13
N ILE A 192 15.47 10.22 3.14
CA ILE A 192 14.06 9.91 3.41
C ILE A 192 13.68 10.30 4.84
N ILE A 193 14.53 9.98 5.82
CA ILE A 193 14.34 10.32 7.23
C ILE A 193 14.24 11.83 7.42
N ASP A 194 15.18 12.62 6.88
CA ASP A 194 15.18 14.08 6.99
C ASP A 194 13.90 14.69 6.43
N ARG A 195 13.40 14.16 5.31
CA ARG A 195 12.14 14.60 4.70
C ARG A 195 10.92 14.23 5.55
N ILE A 196 10.94 13.07 6.21
CA ILE A 196 9.87 12.66 7.15
C ILE A 196 9.88 13.59 8.36
N ASP A 197 11.06 13.88 8.94
CA ASP A 197 11.21 14.78 10.08
C ASP A 197 10.71 16.19 9.76
N ALA A 198 11.01 16.72 8.58
CA ALA A 198 10.48 17.98 8.10
C ALA A 198 8.93 17.98 8.06
N GLN A 199 8.31 16.89 7.62
CA GLN A 199 6.84 16.75 7.59
C GLN A 199 6.23 16.63 8.98
N ILE A 200 6.87 15.88 9.89
CA ILE A 200 6.32 15.63 11.24
C ILE A 200 6.50 16.86 12.13
N HIS A 201 7.67 17.47 12.12
CA HIS A 201 8.05 18.53 13.05
C HIS A 201 7.83 19.94 12.49
N GLY A 202 7.44 20.06 11.22
CA GLY A 202 7.15 21.37 10.62
C GLY A 202 8.39 22.27 10.48
N LEU A 203 9.57 21.67 10.35
CA LEU A 203 10.81 22.38 10.09
C LEU A 203 10.87 22.72 8.59
N PHE A 204 10.28 23.85 8.24
CA PHE A 204 10.26 24.71 7.03
C PHE A 204 8.86 25.04 6.54
#